data_d1c138c71f663e7657bb33d9e93a0772
#
_entry.id   d1c138c71f663e7657bb33d9e93a0772
#
_cell.length_a   1.000
_cell.length_b   1.000
_cell.length_c   1.000
_cell.angle_alpha   90.00
_cell.angle_beta   90.00
_cell.angle_gamma   90.00
#
_symmetry.space_group_name_H-M   'P 1'
#
loop_
_entity.id
_entity.type
_entity.pdbx_description
1 polymer ?
#
loop_
_entity_poly.entity_id
_entity_poly.type
_entity_poly.pdbx_seq_one_letter_code
_entity_poly.pdbx_strand_id
1 'polypeptide(L)'
;IPVGINYDRVLEDRTLLLSMDPKAEKKSRWFAIKTTLGFIFNNLRLARKHRWNRFGFASVNFSESFSIKAYCEKRNLNFESLDTDTRFEKIEVLAQNLMHSVEKAIPAVPLAIISSVLIKNTEKRVDDGLLSLEKLKTDAHQLMEKMESNGGKLVFPHKDNDWVLQTAIERLALRRLIKIKNEQVELMPNQKNVISYYANSIKIWGQQSF
;
A
#
# COMPACT_ATOMS: atom_id res chain seq x y z
N ILE A 1 -0.21 -6.41 21.15
CA ILE A 1 0.75 -6.64 20.06
C ILE A 1 0.18 -5.97 18.81
N PRO A 2 0.89 -4.99 18.20
CA PRO A 2 0.49 -4.41 16.92
C PRO A 2 0.59 -5.46 15.81
N VAL A 3 -0.43 -5.53 14.95
CA VAL A 3 -0.47 -6.45 13.81
C VAL A 3 -0.73 -5.62 12.55
N GLY A 4 0.16 -5.74 11.58
CA GLY A 4 0.03 -5.13 10.27
C GLY A 4 -0.36 -6.16 9.22
N ILE A 5 -1.36 -5.83 8.40
CA ILE A 5 -1.78 -6.66 7.27
C ILE A 5 -1.68 -5.81 6.00
N ASN A 6 -1.11 -6.38 4.94
CA ASN A 6 -1.05 -5.72 3.63
C ASN A 6 -1.34 -6.71 2.50
N TYR A 7 -1.88 -6.19 1.41
CA TYR A 7 -2.30 -6.97 0.25
C TYR A 7 -1.76 -6.36 -1.04
N ASP A 8 -1.22 -7.19 -1.92
CA ASP A 8 -0.89 -6.79 -3.30
C ASP A 8 -2.15 -6.39 -4.08
N ARG A 9 -3.30 -6.94 -3.69
CA ARG A 9 -4.56 -6.60 -4.32
C ARG A 9 -5.71 -6.66 -3.34
N VAL A 10 -6.41 -5.54 -3.23
CA VAL A 10 -7.74 -5.47 -2.64
C VAL A 10 -8.76 -5.56 -3.77
N LEU A 11 -9.70 -6.50 -3.70
CA LEU A 11 -10.69 -6.72 -4.75
C LEU A 11 -11.61 -5.51 -4.93
N GLU A 12 -11.86 -4.83 -3.84
CA GLU A 12 -12.80 -3.72 -3.72
C GLU A 12 -12.12 -2.34 -3.78
N ASP A 13 -10.83 -2.27 -4.15
CA ASP A 13 -10.05 -1.02 -4.13
C ASP A 13 -10.75 0.15 -4.82
N ARG A 14 -11.34 -0.07 -6.00
CA ARG A 14 -12.08 0.95 -6.74
C ARG A 14 -13.39 1.35 -6.06
N THR A 15 -14.07 0.41 -5.44
CA THR A 15 -15.33 0.67 -4.72
C THR A 15 -15.05 1.44 -3.44
N LEU A 16 -13.99 1.07 -2.72
CA LEU A 16 -13.53 1.80 -1.52
C LEU A 16 -13.16 3.24 -1.86
N LEU A 17 -12.39 3.45 -2.93
CA LEU A 17 -12.03 4.80 -3.37
C LEU A 17 -13.24 5.64 -3.79
N LEU A 18 -14.22 5.02 -4.46
CA LEU A 18 -15.47 5.69 -4.82
C LEU A 18 -16.32 6.04 -3.59
N SER A 19 -16.31 5.19 -2.55
CA SER A 19 -17.06 5.48 -1.31
C SER A 19 -16.44 6.63 -0.50
N MET A 20 -15.16 6.90 -0.71
CA MET A 20 -14.44 8.02 -0.07
C MET A 20 -14.60 9.35 -0.83
N ASP A 21 -15.12 9.33 -2.06
CA ASP A 21 -15.37 10.52 -2.86
C ASP A 21 -16.78 11.06 -2.57
N PRO A 22 -16.93 12.23 -1.91
CA PRO A 22 -18.23 12.81 -1.60
C PRO A 22 -19.06 13.17 -2.86
N LYS A 23 -18.39 13.28 -4.02
CA LYS A 23 -19.00 13.62 -5.32
C LYS A 23 -19.33 12.38 -6.15
N ALA A 24 -19.02 11.17 -5.65
CA ALA A 24 -19.28 9.95 -6.40
C ALA A 24 -20.80 9.67 -6.48
N GLU A 25 -21.32 9.64 -7.70
CA GLU A 25 -22.69 9.21 -7.94
C GLU A 25 -22.88 7.74 -7.52
N LYS A 26 -23.95 7.46 -6.78
CA LYS A 26 -24.34 6.10 -6.41
C LYS A 26 -24.68 5.32 -7.67
N LYS A 27 -23.80 4.40 -8.04
CA LYS A 27 -24.00 3.57 -9.23
C LYS A 27 -25.19 2.63 -9.04
N SER A 28 -25.98 2.48 -10.12
CA SER A 28 -27.15 1.62 -10.17
C SER A 28 -26.81 0.15 -9.86
N ARG A 29 -27.77 -0.61 -9.29
CA ARG A 29 -27.67 -2.07 -9.06
C ARG A 29 -27.34 -2.83 -10.35
N TRP A 30 -27.86 -2.39 -11.48
CA TRP A 30 -27.54 -2.94 -12.80
C TRP A 30 -26.04 -2.80 -13.16
N PHE A 31 -25.43 -1.69 -12.81
CA PHE A 31 -24.00 -1.49 -13.01
C PHE A 31 -23.16 -2.49 -12.19
N ALA A 32 -23.56 -2.76 -10.96
CA ALA A 32 -22.89 -3.75 -10.10
C ALA A 32 -22.97 -5.16 -10.72
N ILE A 33 -24.16 -5.58 -11.17
CA ILE A 33 -24.38 -6.88 -11.82
C ILE A 33 -23.54 -7.00 -13.10
N LYS A 34 -23.58 -6.00 -13.98
CA LYS A 34 -22.79 -5.97 -15.23
C LYS A 34 -21.29 -6.05 -14.95
N THR A 35 -20.81 -5.34 -13.94
CA THR A 35 -19.40 -5.34 -13.54
C THR A 35 -18.98 -6.70 -13.00
N THR A 36 -19.82 -7.34 -12.17
CA THR A 36 -19.57 -8.68 -11.62
C THR A 36 -19.54 -9.75 -12.71
N LEU A 37 -20.52 -9.75 -13.61
CA LEU A 37 -20.56 -10.68 -14.74
C LEU A 37 -19.36 -10.47 -15.68
N GLY A 38 -19.01 -9.22 -15.98
CA GLY A 38 -17.82 -8.87 -16.76
C GLY A 38 -16.53 -9.36 -16.09
N PHE A 39 -16.43 -9.27 -14.76
CA PHE A 39 -15.32 -9.79 -13.99
C PHE A 39 -15.21 -11.31 -14.10
N ILE A 40 -16.32 -12.03 -13.92
CA ILE A 40 -16.38 -13.51 -14.02
C ILE A 40 -15.96 -13.94 -15.42
N PHE A 41 -16.53 -13.33 -16.46
CA PHE A 41 -16.23 -13.67 -17.85
C PHE A 41 -14.76 -13.41 -18.22
N ASN A 42 -14.21 -12.26 -17.80
CA ASN A 42 -12.79 -11.95 -17.99
C ASN A 42 -11.87 -12.94 -17.24
N ASN A 43 -12.28 -13.40 -16.05
CA ASN A 43 -11.51 -14.40 -15.31
C ASN A 43 -11.49 -15.77 -16.00
N LEU A 44 -12.60 -16.15 -16.60
CA LEU A 44 -12.71 -17.41 -17.34
C LEU A 44 -11.87 -17.41 -18.63
N ARG A 45 -11.72 -16.23 -19.29
CA ARG A 45 -10.88 -16.07 -20.50
C ARG A 45 -9.39 -16.04 -20.21
N LEU A 46 -8.98 -15.71 -19.00
CA LEU A 46 -7.54 -15.65 -18.67
C LEU A 46 -6.94 -17.05 -18.61
N ALA A 47 -5.75 -17.22 -19.21
CA ALA A 47 -4.96 -18.43 -19.07
C ALA A 47 -4.69 -18.75 -17.59
N ARG A 48 -4.58 -20.04 -17.24
CA ARG A 48 -4.40 -20.47 -15.82
C ARG A 48 -3.26 -19.72 -15.11
N LYS A 49 -2.11 -19.54 -15.79
CA LYS A 49 -0.96 -18.80 -15.24
C LYS A 49 -1.31 -17.36 -14.85
N HIS A 50 -2.08 -16.64 -15.68
CA HIS A 50 -2.47 -15.26 -15.40
C HIS A 50 -3.59 -15.14 -14.36
N ARG A 51 -4.41 -16.17 -14.14
CA ARG A 51 -5.42 -16.18 -13.08
C ARG A 51 -4.80 -16.11 -11.70
N TRP A 52 -3.79 -16.93 -11.43
CA TRP A 52 -3.11 -16.96 -10.13
C TRP A 52 -2.30 -15.68 -9.87
N ASN A 53 -1.57 -15.20 -10.87
CA ASN A 53 -0.77 -13.97 -10.74
C ASN A 53 -1.62 -12.72 -10.53
N ARG A 54 -2.91 -12.76 -10.80
CA ARG A 54 -3.80 -11.61 -10.70
C ARG A 54 -4.13 -11.20 -9.26
N PHE A 55 -4.14 -12.14 -8.31
CA PHE A 55 -4.56 -11.86 -6.94
C PHE A 55 -3.42 -11.35 -6.05
N GLY A 56 -2.19 -11.70 -6.33
CA GLY A 56 -1.04 -11.26 -5.57
C GLY A 56 -0.91 -11.96 -4.23
N PHE A 57 -0.24 -11.29 -3.30
CA PHE A 57 0.08 -11.81 -1.98
C PHE A 57 -0.69 -11.06 -0.91
N ALA A 58 -0.94 -11.76 0.19
CA ALA A 58 -1.37 -11.19 1.46
C ALA A 58 -0.25 -11.43 2.46
N SER A 59 0.12 -10.40 3.19
CA SER A 59 1.21 -10.45 4.16
C SER A 59 0.72 -9.98 5.52
N VAL A 60 1.11 -10.70 6.55
CA VAL A 60 0.82 -10.37 7.96
C VAL A 60 2.14 -10.25 8.70
N ASN A 61 2.29 -9.20 9.49
CA ASN A 61 3.44 -9.01 10.34
C ASN A 61 2.98 -8.71 11.77
N PHE A 62 3.62 -9.36 12.72
CA PHE A 62 3.46 -9.13 14.15
C PHE A 62 4.66 -8.33 14.64
N SER A 63 4.40 -7.16 15.23
CA SER A 63 5.43 -6.31 15.78
C SER A 63 5.68 -6.61 17.26
N GLU A 64 6.66 -5.93 17.85
CA GLU A 64 6.94 -6.02 19.28
C GLU A 64 5.72 -5.62 20.11
N SER A 65 5.59 -6.22 21.29
CA SER A 65 4.48 -5.93 22.19
C SER A 65 4.61 -4.52 22.76
N PHE A 66 3.51 -3.78 22.74
CA PHE A 66 3.40 -2.48 23.42
C PHE A 66 2.81 -2.69 24.80
N SER A 67 3.59 -2.41 25.85
CA SER A 67 3.13 -2.49 27.25
C SER A 67 2.63 -1.14 27.71
N ILE A 68 1.34 -1.03 28.00
CA ILE A 68 0.75 0.18 28.60
C ILE A 68 1.37 0.48 29.97
N LYS A 69 1.62 -0.56 30.77
CA LYS A 69 2.27 -0.40 32.07
C LYS A 69 3.65 0.25 31.94
N ALA A 70 4.50 -0.31 31.09
CA ALA A 70 5.84 0.24 30.83
C ALA A 70 5.77 1.67 30.23
N TYR A 71 4.77 1.94 29.39
CA TYR A 71 4.52 3.29 28.86
C TYR A 71 4.21 4.29 29.97
N CYS A 72 3.34 3.93 30.93
CA CYS A 72 2.97 4.77 32.07
C CYS A 72 4.16 4.98 33.01
N GLU A 73 4.88 3.92 33.34
CA GLU A 73 6.08 3.98 34.19
C GLU A 73 7.15 4.90 33.61
N LYS A 74 7.46 4.73 32.33
CA LYS A 74 8.48 5.55 31.62
C LYS A 74 8.14 7.04 31.59
N ARG A 75 6.84 7.39 31.64
CA ARG A 75 6.35 8.78 31.58
C ARG A 75 5.86 9.31 32.93
N ASN A 76 5.99 8.53 33.98
CA ASN A 76 5.47 8.84 35.31
C ASN A 76 3.99 9.26 35.28
N LEU A 77 3.18 8.49 34.51
CA LEU A 77 1.76 8.73 34.28
C LEU A 77 0.91 7.80 35.15
N ASN A 78 0.01 8.41 35.94
CA ASN A 78 -1.07 7.71 36.63
C ASN A 78 -2.41 8.25 36.13
N PHE A 79 -3.09 7.51 35.25
CA PHE A 79 -4.36 7.92 34.66
C PHE A 79 -5.48 8.08 35.66
N GLU A 80 -5.43 7.41 36.82
CA GLU A 80 -6.45 7.49 37.87
C GLU A 80 -6.40 8.82 38.62
N SER A 81 -5.21 9.43 38.76
CA SER A 81 -4.99 10.67 39.46
C SER A 81 -5.17 11.93 38.60
N LEU A 82 -5.38 11.78 37.28
CA LEU A 82 -5.56 12.91 36.37
C LEU A 82 -7.03 13.39 36.37
N ASP A 83 -7.22 14.69 36.22
CA ASP A 83 -8.51 15.27 35.86
C ASP A 83 -8.98 14.80 34.48
N THR A 84 -10.25 15.02 34.18
CA THR A 84 -10.87 14.48 32.95
C THR A 84 -10.20 14.99 31.68
N ASP A 85 -9.94 16.29 31.59
CA ASP A 85 -9.42 16.90 30.36
C ASP A 85 -7.97 16.46 30.10
N THR A 86 -7.13 16.55 31.12
CA THR A 86 -5.74 16.07 31.05
C THR A 86 -5.68 14.57 30.73
N ARG A 87 -6.59 13.77 31.28
CA ARG A 87 -6.68 12.35 31.02
C ARG A 87 -6.97 12.07 29.53
N PHE A 88 -7.92 12.79 28.94
CA PHE A 88 -8.24 12.65 27.51
C PHE A 88 -7.05 13.02 26.62
N GLU A 89 -6.35 14.12 26.89
CA GLU A 89 -5.13 14.50 26.17
C GLU A 89 -4.07 13.39 26.22
N LYS A 90 -3.82 12.81 27.39
CA LYS A 90 -2.82 11.75 27.56
C LYS A 90 -3.25 10.45 26.88
N ILE A 91 -4.55 10.13 26.85
CA ILE A 91 -5.10 8.99 26.11
C ILE A 91 -4.94 9.20 24.60
N GLU A 92 -5.17 10.41 24.11
CA GLU A 92 -4.96 10.72 22.68
C GLU A 92 -3.50 10.51 22.26
N VAL A 93 -2.55 11.00 23.04
CA VAL A 93 -1.11 10.77 22.80
C VAL A 93 -0.77 9.28 22.85
N LEU A 94 -1.34 8.53 23.79
CA LEU A 94 -1.17 7.07 23.84
C LEU A 94 -1.72 6.40 22.59
N ALA A 95 -2.92 6.77 22.15
CA ALA A 95 -3.55 6.25 20.95
C ALA A 95 -2.72 6.54 19.69
N GLN A 96 -2.17 7.75 19.55
CA GLN A 96 -1.27 8.12 18.47
C GLN A 96 0.01 7.25 18.46
N ASN A 97 0.61 6.98 19.63
CA ASN A 97 1.79 6.09 19.72
C ASN A 97 1.44 4.65 19.33
N LEU A 98 0.25 4.16 19.73
CA LEU A 98 -0.22 2.82 19.32
C LEU A 98 -0.47 2.75 17.82
N MET A 99 -1.13 3.75 17.25
CA MET A 99 -1.36 3.82 15.79
C MET A 99 -0.05 3.87 15.02
N HIS A 100 0.93 4.65 15.47
CA HIS A 100 2.26 4.67 14.86
C HIS A 100 2.95 3.30 14.91
N SER A 101 2.79 2.57 16.02
CA SER A 101 3.30 1.19 16.13
C SER A 101 2.61 0.23 15.16
N VAL A 102 1.30 0.40 14.93
CA VAL A 102 0.54 -0.37 13.93
C VAL A 102 0.99 -0.02 12.51
N GLU A 103 1.17 1.27 12.21
CA GLU A 103 1.67 1.71 10.90
C GLU A 103 3.04 1.09 10.58
N LYS A 104 3.95 1.06 11.55
CA LYS A 104 5.26 0.41 11.42
C LYS A 104 5.18 -1.11 11.27
N ALA A 105 4.13 -1.72 11.80
CA ALA A 105 3.90 -3.15 11.66
C ALA A 105 3.42 -3.54 10.25
N ILE A 106 2.88 -2.61 9.45
CA ILE A 106 2.39 -2.91 8.11
C ILE A 106 3.56 -3.36 7.22
N PRO A 107 3.54 -4.62 6.73
CA PRO A 107 4.62 -5.13 5.88
C PRO A 107 4.54 -4.53 4.48
N ALA A 108 5.69 -4.29 3.85
CA ALA A 108 5.73 -3.90 2.46
C ALA A 108 5.52 -5.11 1.56
N VAL A 109 4.58 -4.97 0.64
CA VAL A 109 4.33 -5.92 -0.44
C VAL A 109 4.83 -5.35 -1.77
N PRO A 110 5.16 -6.19 -2.76
CA PRO A 110 5.81 -5.75 -4.00
C PRO A 110 5.03 -4.67 -4.75
N LEU A 111 3.70 -4.80 -4.80
CA LEU A 111 2.86 -3.84 -5.52
C LEU A 111 2.84 -2.47 -4.83
N ALA A 112 2.90 -2.42 -3.50
CA ALA A 112 2.99 -1.17 -2.76
C ALA A 112 4.32 -0.43 -3.03
N ILE A 113 5.44 -1.17 -3.14
CA ILE A 113 6.75 -0.62 -3.45
C ILE A 113 6.75 0.00 -4.85
N ILE A 114 6.34 -0.75 -5.87
CA ILE A 114 6.26 -0.23 -7.25
C ILE A 114 5.31 0.97 -7.33
N SER A 115 4.16 0.91 -6.64
CA SER A 115 3.20 2.01 -6.60
C SER A 115 3.79 3.27 -5.97
N SER A 116 4.56 3.15 -4.88
CA SER A 116 5.22 4.29 -4.23
C SER A 116 6.24 4.95 -5.15
N VAL A 117 7.05 4.16 -5.86
CA VAL A 117 8.03 4.68 -6.82
C VAL A 117 7.33 5.39 -7.99
N LEU A 118 6.26 4.81 -8.52
CA LEU A 118 5.47 5.43 -9.61
C LEU A 118 4.90 6.78 -9.19
N ILE A 119 4.27 6.88 -8.01
CA ILE A 119 3.70 8.14 -7.51
C ILE A 119 4.80 9.18 -7.32
N LYS A 120 5.89 8.82 -6.64
CA LYS A 120 7.02 9.72 -6.39
C LYS A 120 7.62 10.28 -7.70
N ASN A 121 7.78 9.42 -8.72
CA ASN A 121 8.30 9.85 -10.01
C ASN A 121 7.28 10.71 -10.79
N THR A 122 5.98 10.44 -10.67
CA THR A 122 4.93 11.27 -11.30
C THR A 122 4.87 12.66 -10.68
N GLU A 123 5.09 12.80 -9.38
CA GLU A 123 5.07 14.09 -8.67
C GLU A 123 6.33 14.93 -8.91
N LYS A 124 7.47 14.31 -9.17
CA LYS A 124 8.76 14.99 -9.41
C LYS A 124 8.94 15.44 -10.86
N ARG A 125 8.15 14.94 -11.81
CA ARG A 125 8.36 15.22 -13.23
C ARG A 125 7.51 16.38 -13.74
N VAL A 126 8.19 17.31 -14.38
CA VAL A 126 7.64 18.38 -15.23
C VAL A 126 7.43 17.86 -16.67
N ASP A 127 8.12 16.76 -17.06
CA ASP A 127 8.10 16.16 -18.41
C ASP A 127 7.29 14.86 -18.47
N ASP A 128 6.61 14.67 -19.58
CA ASP A 128 5.79 13.57 -20.16
C ASP A 128 5.44 12.29 -19.34
N GLY A 129 5.77 12.19 -18.05
CA GLY A 129 5.32 11.11 -17.18
C GLY A 129 5.89 9.71 -17.48
N LEU A 130 6.77 9.55 -18.47
CA LEU A 130 7.37 8.29 -18.86
C LEU A 130 8.56 7.93 -17.96
N LEU A 131 8.56 6.72 -17.42
CA LEU A 131 9.61 6.18 -16.56
C LEU A 131 10.18 4.92 -17.21
N SER A 132 11.51 4.84 -17.38
CA SER A 132 12.09 3.58 -17.89
C SER A 132 11.89 2.44 -16.90
N LEU A 133 11.70 1.23 -17.40
CA LEU A 133 11.51 0.03 -16.60
C LEU A 133 12.72 -0.24 -15.69
N GLU A 134 13.92 -0.01 -16.20
CA GLU A 134 15.16 -0.10 -15.45
C GLU A 134 15.19 0.90 -14.28
N LYS A 135 14.88 2.17 -14.55
CA LYS A 135 14.82 3.20 -13.52
C LYS A 135 13.78 2.89 -12.45
N LEU A 136 12.60 2.38 -12.84
CA LEU A 136 11.55 1.96 -11.92
C LEU A 136 12.06 0.85 -10.98
N LYS A 137 12.75 -0.15 -11.51
CA LYS A 137 13.32 -1.23 -10.70
C LYS A 137 14.44 -0.74 -9.79
N THR A 138 15.36 0.09 -10.29
CA THR A 138 16.44 0.68 -9.50
C THR A 138 15.90 1.49 -8.32
N ASP A 139 14.94 2.38 -8.58
CA ASP A 139 14.31 3.18 -7.53
C ASP A 139 13.54 2.31 -6.53
N ALA A 140 12.96 1.18 -6.98
CA ALA A 140 12.29 0.22 -6.10
C ALA A 140 13.28 -0.49 -5.18
N HIS A 141 14.43 -0.94 -5.68
CA HIS A 141 15.50 -1.52 -4.86
C HIS A 141 16.01 -0.53 -3.82
N GLN A 142 16.28 0.72 -4.21
CA GLN A 142 16.68 1.77 -3.26
C GLN A 142 15.63 2.01 -2.16
N LEU A 143 14.34 1.98 -2.52
CA LEU A 143 13.27 2.09 -1.53
C LEU A 143 13.27 0.90 -0.57
N MET A 144 13.45 -0.32 -1.09
CA MET A 144 13.52 -1.53 -0.28
C MET A 144 14.68 -1.47 0.72
N GLU A 145 15.89 -1.16 0.28
CA GLU A 145 17.07 -1.02 1.13
C GLU A 145 16.86 0.04 2.23
N LYS A 146 16.28 1.18 1.86
CA LYS A 146 15.93 2.23 2.81
C LYS A 146 14.91 1.78 3.83
N MET A 147 13.90 1.00 3.40
CA MET A 147 12.89 0.47 4.32
C MET A 147 13.52 -0.51 5.31
N GLU A 148 14.32 -1.44 4.86
CA GLU A 148 15.00 -2.43 5.70
C GLU A 148 15.93 -1.76 6.72
N SER A 149 16.75 -0.79 6.28
CA SER A 149 17.64 -0.03 7.17
C SER A 149 16.90 0.73 8.27
N ASN A 150 15.65 1.13 8.02
CA ASN A 150 14.79 1.81 8.99
C ASN A 150 13.88 0.83 9.78
N GLY A 151 14.10 -0.49 9.67
CA GLY A 151 13.36 -1.51 10.39
C GLY A 151 12.02 -1.90 9.75
N GLY A 152 11.76 -1.45 8.53
CA GLY A 152 10.58 -1.87 7.74
C GLY A 152 10.66 -3.35 7.39
N LYS A 153 9.51 -4.01 7.35
CA LYS A 153 9.42 -5.44 7.02
C LYS A 153 9.01 -5.61 5.56
N LEU A 154 9.93 -6.20 4.78
CA LEU A 154 9.65 -6.65 3.41
C LEU A 154 9.18 -8.10 3.50
N VAL A 155 8.00 -8.40 2.95
CA VAL A 155 7.47 -9.76 2.94
C VAL A 155 7.19 -10.16 1.50
N PHE A 156 8.09 -10.97 0.96
CA PHE A 156 8.03 -11.46 -0.41
C PHE A 156 7.94 -12.99 -0.46
N PRO A 157 7.20 -13.53 -1.42
CA PRO A 157 7.02 -14.97 -1.55
C PRO A 157 8.25 -15.68 -2.13
N HIS A 158 9.19 -14.92 -2.67
CA HIS A 158 10.39 -15.44 -3.35
C HIS A 158 11.62 -14.63 -2.95
N LYS A 159 12.79 -15.28 -2.98
CA LYS A 159 14.07 -14.63 -2.61
C LYS A 159 14.65 -13.72 -3.71
N ASP A 160 14.22 -13.92 -4.96
CA ASP A 160 14.65 -13.09 -6.08
C ASP A 160 13.80 -11.82 -6.15
N ASN A 161 14.39 -10.72 -5.70
CA ASN A 161 13.74 -9.43 -5.67
C ASN A 161 13.37 -8.91 -7.06
N ASP A 162 14.23 -9.17 -8.07
CA ASP A 162 13.96 -8.74 -9.45
C ASP A 162 12.73 -9.44 -10.02
N TRP A 163 12.61 -10.75 -9.81
CA TRP A 163 11.44 -11.51 -10.20
C TRP A 163 10.17 -10.99 -9.50
N VAL A 164 10.27 -10.67 -8.22
CA VAL A 164 9.16 -10.16 -7.41
C VAL A 164 8.68 -8.80 -7.93
N LEU A 165 9.62 -7.86 -8.17
CA LEU A 165 9.31 -6.54 -8.72
C LEU A 165 8.74 -6.62 -10.13
N GLN A 166 9.33 -7.46 -10.99
CA GLN A 166 8.83 -7.70 -12.34
C GLN A 166 7.38 -8.23 -12.32
N THR A 167 7.10 -9.18 -11.44
CA THR A 167 5.75 -9.74 -11.27
C THR A 167 4.76 -8.66 -10.81
N ALA A 168 5.15 -7.76 -9.91
CA ALA A 168 4.31 -6.65 -9.47
C ALA A 168 4.00 -5.67 -10.62
N ILE A 169 5.00 -5.33 -11.43
CA ILE A 169 4.84 -4.48 -12.62
C ILE A 169 3.87 -5.11 -13.61
N GLU A 170 4.03 -6.40 -13.90
CA GLU A 170 3.13 -7.16 -14.80
C GLU A 170 1.68 -7.17 -14.27
N ARG A 171 1.49 -7.29 -12.94
CA ARG A 171 0.15 -7.21 -12.32
C ARG A 171 -0.49 -5.84 -12.51
N LEU A 172 0.28 -4.76 -12.35
CA LEU A 172 -0.23 -3.41 -12.59
C LEU A 172 -0.63 -3.23 -14.06
N ALA A 173 0.18 -3.73 -15.00
CA ALA A 173 -0.12 -3.69 -16.44
C ALA A 173 -1.35 -4.55 -16.79
N LEU A 174 -1.47 -5.76 -16.22
CA LEU A 174 -2.62 -6.66 -16.42
C LEU A 174 -3.94 -6.02 -15.94
N ARG A 175 -3.85 -5.20 -14.89
CA ARG A 175 -4.98 -4.43 -14.34
C ARG A 175 -5.25 -3.14 -15.11
N ARG A 176 -4.46 -2.83 -16.12
CA ARG A 176 -4.50 -1.57 -16.89
C ARG A 176 -4.35 -0.34 -15.99
N LEU A 177 -3.53 -0.44 -14.96
CA LEU A 177 -3.16 0.69 -14.10
C LEU A 177 -1.96 1.43 -14.68
N ILE A 178 -1.08 0.69 -15.35
CA ILE A 178 0.06 1.20 -16.12
C ILE A 178 0.05 0.60 -17.52
N LYS A 179 0.76 1.24 -18.43
CA LYS A 179 1.08 0.73 -19.78
C LYS A 179 2.58 0.63 -19.92
N ILE A 180 3.05 -0.46 -20.54
CA ILE A 180 4.46 -0.66 -20.84
C ILE A 180 4.61 -0.65 -22.37
N LYS A 181 5.47 0.22 -22.88
CA LYS A 181 5.80 0.32 -24.31
C LYS A 181 7.26 0.71 -24.45
N ASN A 182 8.03 -0.05 -25.25
CA ASN A 182 9.46 0.20 -25.50
C ASN A 182 10.25 0.42 -24.19
N GLU A 183 10.07 -0.47 -23.21
CA GLU A 183 10.70 -0.39 -21.87
C GLU A 183 10.38 0.88 -21.08
N GLN A 184 9.38 1.62 -21.48
CA GLN A 184 8.85 2.78 -20.79
C GLN A 184 7.55 2.41 -20.09
N VAL A 185 7.40 2.88 -18.87
CA VAL A 185 6.21 2.68 -18.03
C VAL A 185 5.46 4.00 -17.92
N GLU A 186 4.20 3.97 -18.29
CA GLU A 186 3.29 5.10 -18.25
C GLU A 186 2.15 4.81 -17.28
N LEU A 187 1.85 5.75 -16.38
CA LEU A 187 0.67 5.67 -15.54
C LEU A 187 -0.57 5.98 -16.38
N MET A 188 -1.55 5.07 -16.34
CA MET A 188 -2.77 5.25 -17.11
C MET A 188 -3.61 6.42 -16.56
N PRO A 189 -4.23 7.23 -17.43
CA PRO A 189 -5.12 8.30 -17.02
C PRO A 189 -6.19 7.80 -16.05
N ASN A 190 -6.55 8.62 -15.06
CA ASN A 190 -7.56 8.31 -14.04
C ASN A 190 -7.25 7.09 -13.13
N GLN A 191 -6.03 6.52 -13.18
CA GLN A 191 -5.64 5.42 -12.30
C GLN A 191 -4.72 5.85 -11.13
N LYS A 192 -4.36 7.14 -11.08
CA LYS A 192 -3.50 7.69 -10.03
C LYS A 192 -4.03 7.36 -8.63
N ASN A 193 -5.33 7.53 -8.39
CA ASN A 193 -5.94 7.25 -7.08
C ASN A 193 -5.76 5.79 -6.63
N VAL A 194 -5.89 4.84 -7.57
CA VAL A 194 -5.70 3.41 -7.27
C VAL A 194 -4.23 3.13 -6.95
N ILE A 195 -3.30 3.69 -7.70
CA ILE A 195 -1.86 3.54 -7.43
C ILE A 195 -1.50 4.20 -6.09
N SER A 196 -2.01 5.41 -5.81
CA SER A 196 -1.81 6.11 -4.54
C SER A 196 -2.36 5.32 -3.35
N TYR A 197 -3.49 4.63 -3.51
CA TYR A 197 -4.05 3.76 -2.48
C TYR A 197 -3.05 2.69 -2.02
N TYR A 198 -2.41 2.00 -2.98
CA TYR A 198 -1.38 1.01 -2.65
C TYR A 198 -0.09 1.64 -2.11
N ALA A 199 0.35 2.76 -2.68
CA ALA A 199 1.52 3.49 -2.21
C ALA A 199 1.36 3.96 -0.75
N ASN A 200 0.17 4.39 -0.37
CA ASN A 200 -0.13 4.88 0.97
C ASN A 200 0.02 3.81 2.06
N SER A 201 -0.10 2.52 1.73
CA SER A 201 0.08 1.44 2.71
C SER A 201 1.48 1.38 3.31
N ILE A 202 2.48 1.96 2.63
CA ILE A 202 3.87 2.02 3.08
C ILE A 202 4.39 3.47 3.19
N LYS A 203 3.48 4.44 3.23
CA LYS A 203 3.81 5.89 3.23
C LYS A 203 4.77 6.29 4.34
N ILE A 204 4.64 5.69 5.52
CA ILE A 204 5.52 5.96 6.69
C ILE A 204 7.01 5.76 6.34
N TRP A 205 7.32 4.82 5.44
CA TRP A 205 8.67 4.51 5.02
C TRP A 205 9.17 5.39 3.86
N GLY A 206 8.26 5.97 3.09
CA GLY A 206 8.56 6.85 1.94
C GLY A 206 8.77 8.32 2.32
N GLN A 207 8.18 8.77 3.43
CA GLN A 207 8.18 10.18 3.87
C GLN A 207 9.35 10.57 4.76
N GLN A 208 10.17 9.65 5.25
CA GLN A 208 11.39 10.03 5.94
C GLN A 208 12.32 10.67 4.92
N SER A 209 12.36 11.99 4.99
CA SER A 209 13.00 12.92 4.05
C SER A 209 14.47 12.56 3.75
N PHE A 210 14.81 12.82 2.53
CA PHE A 210 16.18 13.00 2.09
C PHE A 210 16.68 14.36 2.57
#